data_fc9892a019e39d712de2adacc7e9cc47
#
_entry.id   fc9892a019e39d712de2adacc7e9cc47
#
_cell.length_a   1.000
_cell.length_b   1.000
_cell.length_c   1.000
_cell.angle_alpha   90.00
_cell.angle_beta   90.00
_cell.angle_gamma   90.00
#
_symmetry.space_group_name_H-M   'P 1'
#
loop_
_entity.id
_entity.type
_entity.pdbx_description
1 polymer ?
#
loop_
_entity_poly.entity_id
_entity_poly.type
_entity_poly.pdbx_seq_one_letter_code
_entity_poly.pdbx_strand_id
1 'polypeptide(L)'
;MISNWDQAFKQMLASEGGFTDDERDNGNKLPDGRKGSTMLGVTQFNWEQHVGHQVTHDQMRKLTPTDVEPLYKKKYWDVVRADELPSGIDYLVFDLGVNAGPGRSIKLLQAAVGVPADGGFGPMTITAVLAADPVELIEKFSQNKEHFYRGLDDFKTYGTGWLNRVAAVKVKATSMLA
;
A
#
# COMPACT_ATOMS: atom_id res chain seq x y z
N MET A 1 4.57 -17.19 11.53
CA MET A 1 4.38 -17.29 10.06
C MET A 1 5.67 -16.84 9.40
N ILE A 2 6.01 -17.36 8.22
CA ILE A 2 7.15 -16.85 7.45
C ILE A 2 6.72 -15.51 6.87
N SER A 3 7.54 -14.47 7.05
CA SER A 3 7.23 -13.14 6.50
C SER A 3 7.31 -13.17 4.97
N ASN A 4 6.29 -12.63 4.30
CA ASN A 4 6.27 -12.46 2.85
C ASN A 4 6.78 -11.07 2.41
N TRP A 5 7.43 -10.34 3.32
CA TRP A 5 7.87 -8.98 3.08
C TRP A 5 8.62 -8.79 1.76
N ASP A 6 9.68 -9.56 1.55
CA ASP A 6 10.53 -9.42 0.36
C ASP A 6 9.74 -9.58 -0.94
N GLN A 7 8.84 -10.58 -0.97
CA GLN A 7 8.01 -10.85 -2.13
C GLN A 7 6.95 -9.75 -2.33
N ALA A 8 6.31 -9.31 -1.25
CA ALA A 8 5.29 -8.25 -1.28
C ALA A 8 5.90 -6.92 -1.71
N PHE A 9 7.04 -6.56 -1.14
CA PHE A 9 7.76 -5.33 -1.48
C PHE A 9 8.20 -5.31 -2.94
N LYS A 10 8.81 -6.38 -3.43
CA LYS A 10 9.21 -6.53 -4.84
C LYS A 10 8.02 -6.38 -5.80
N GLN A 11 6.89 -7.01 -5.48
CA GLN A 11 5.68 -6.92 -6.31
C GLN A 11 5.08 -5.51 -6.30
N MET A 12 5.07 -4.86 -5.15
CA MET A 12 4.58 -3.49 -5.02
C MET A 12 5.46 -2.53 -5.83
N LEU A 13 6.79 -2.59 -5.69
CA LEU A 13 7.71 -1.74 -6.43
C LEU A 13 7.64 -1.93 -7.95
N ALA A 14 7.31 -3.14 -8.44
CA ALA A 14 7.13 -3.37 -9.87
C ALA A 14 5.98 -2.55 -10.48
N SER A 15 5.07 -2.07 -9.64
CA SER A 15 3.94 -1.20 -10.02
C SER A 15 4.23 0.29 -9.83
N GLU A 16 5.36 0.64 -9.21
CA GLU A 16 5.72 2.03 -8.95
C GLU A 16 6.56 2.60 -10.09
N GLY A 17 6.40 3.90 -10.33
CA GLY A 17 7.15 4.62 -11.36
C GLY A 17 8.60 4.89 -11.00
N GLY A 18 9.38 5.27 -12.01
CA GLY A 18 10.72 5.83 -11.82
C GLY A 18 10.68 7.26 -11.25
N PHE A 19 11.76 8.00 -11.52
CA PHE A 19 11.86 9.40 -11.10
C PHE A 19 10.87 10.30 -11.86
N THR A 20 10.18 11.18 -11.12
CA THR A 20 9.36 12.27 -11.68
C THR A 20 9.50 13.54 -10.83
N ASP A 21 9.56 14.68 -11.49
CA ASP A 21 9.53 16.03 -10.91
C ASP A 21 8.43 16.88 -11.56
N ASP A 22 7.39 16.23 -12.10
CA ASP A 22 6.24 16.89 -12.72
C ASP A 22 5.49 17.73 -11.68
N GLU A 23 5.45 19.06 -11.90
CA GLU A 23 4.80 20.02 -11.01
C GLU A 23 3.27 19.85 -10.93
N ARG A 24 2.66 19.14 -11.88
CA ARG A 24 1.23 18.82 -11.87
C ARG A 24 0.90 17.73 -10.85
N ASP A 25 1.91 16.95 -10.44
CA ASP A 25 1.76 15.97 -9.38
C ASP A 25 1.82 16.66 -8.01
N ASN A 26 0.72 16.59 -7.26
CA ASN A 26 0.64 17.16 -5.93
C ASN A 26 1.64 16.54 -4.94
N GLY A 27 2.11 15.31 -5.18
CA GLY A 27 3.17 14.68 -4.40
C GLY A 27 4.53 15.37 -4.55
N ASN A 28 4.71 16.16 -5.62
CA ASN A 28 5.93 16.92 -5.89
C ASN A 28 5.87 18.37 -5.38
N LYS A 29 4.86 18.73 -4.56
CA LYS A 29 4.77 20.02 -3.90
C LYS A 29 5.12 19.86 -2.42
N LEU A 30 6.26 20.41 -2.00
CA LEU A 30 6.65 20.37 -0.59
C LEU A 30 5.86 21.42 0.21
N PRO A 31 5.56 21.15 1.51
CA PRO A 31 4.82 22.10 2.36
C PRO A 31 5.53 23.45 2.56
N ASP A 32 6.85 23.49 2.39
CA ASP A 32 7.67 24.70 2.50
C ASP A 32 7.74 25.52 1.19
N GLY A 33 6.98 25.12 0.16
CA GLY A 33 6.91 25.78 -1.14
C GLY A 33 7.99 25.38 -2.14
N ARG A 34 8.93 24.51 -1.76
CA ARG A 34 9.90 23.95 -2.71
C ARG A 34 9.22 23.03 -3.71
N LYS A 35 9.80 22.98 -4.92
CA LYS A 35 9.49 21.93 -5.88
C LYS A 35 10.15 20.64 -5.41
N GLY A 36 9.36 19.60 -5.32
CA GLY A 36 9.83 18.27 -4.95
C GLY A 36 9.92 17.33 -6.15
N SER A 37 10.18 16.09 -5.84
CA SER A 37 10.24 14.99 -6.79
C SER A 37 9.79 13.69 -6.13
N THR A 38 9.51 12.69 -6.94
CA THR A 38 9.12 11.34 -6.48
C THR A 38 10.04 10.33 -7.15
N MET A 39 10.49 9.34 -6.42
CA MET A 39 11.27 8.20 -6.92
C MET A 39 10.78 6.91 -6.28
N LEU A 40 10.53 5.88 -7.10
CA LEU A 40 10.04 4.58 -6.63
C LEU A 40 8.79 4.71 -5.73
N GLY A 41 7.86 5.62 -6.08
CA GLY A 41 6.64 5.89 -5.30
C GLY A 41 6.86 6.69 -4.01
N VAL A 42 8.10 7.04 -3.66
CA VAL A 42 8.43 7.84 -2.47
C VAL A 42 8.55 9.31 -2.87
N THR A 43 7.65 10.15 -2.33
CA THR A 43 7.77 11.60 -2.51
C THR A 43 8.96 12.15 -1.72
N GLN A 44 9.58 13.22 -2.24
CA GLN A 44 10.70 13.87 -1.55
C GLN A 44 10.34 14.28 -0.12
N PHE A 45 9.12 14.76 0.11
CA PHE A 45 8.64 15.05 1.46
C PHE A 45 8.73 13.85 2.40
N ASN A 46 8.21 12.70 1.97
CA ASN A 46 8.25 11.48 2.77
C ASN A 46 9.68 10.99 3.01
N TRP A 47 10.55 11.15 2.01
CA TRP A 47 11.95 10.78 2.13
C TRP A 47 12.70 11.68 3.11
N GLU A 48 12.52 13.00 3.02
CA GLU A 48 13.11 13.96 3.96
C GLU A 48 12.65 13.72 5.41
N GLN A 49 11.39 13.37 5.61
CA GLN A 49 10.89 12.97 6.94
C GLN A 49 11.56 11.68 7.45
N HIS A 50 11.85 10.74 6.55
CA HIS A 50 12.49 9.48 6.91
C HIS A 50 13.97 9.64 7.29
N VAL A 51 14.72 10.43 6.52
CA VAL A 51 16.16 10.64 6.74
C VAL A 51 16.46 11.79 7.73
N GLY A 52 15.48 12.64 8.01
CA GLY A 52 15.61 13.75 8.97
C GLY A 52 16.33 15.00 8.45
N HIS A 53 16.54 15.12 7.14
CA HIS A 53 17.14 16.28 6.53
C HIS A 53 16.64 16.50 5.09
N GLN A 54 16.82 17.72 4.57
CA GLN A 54 16.50 18.06 3.19
C GLN A 54 17.41 17.33 2.20
N VAL A 55 16.84 16.94 1.05
CA VAL A 55 17.57 16.31 -0.05
C VAL A 55 17.36 17.07 -1.36
N THR A 56 18.24 16.84 -2.33
CA THR A 56 18.15 17.39 -3.68
C THR A 56 17.43 16.43 -4.63
N HIS A 57 16.94 16.92 -5.79
CA HIS A 57 16.40 16.07 -6.86
C HIS A 57 17.41 15.01 -7.33
N ASP A 58 18.72 15.36 -7.38
CA ASP A 58 19.76 14.41 -7.77
C ASP A 58 19.94 13.28 -6.74
N GLN A 59 19.77 13.58 -5.45
CA GLN A 59 19.77 12.56 -4.40
C GLN A 59 18.52 11.68 -4.51
N MET A 60 17.35 12.27 -4.73
CA MET A 60 16.12 11.50 -4.96
C MET A 60 16.25 10.56 -6.17
N ARG A 61 16.80 11.05 -7.29
CA ARG A 61 16.98 10.26 -8.52
C ARG A 61 17.87 9.03 -8.36
N LYS A 62 18.78 9.06 -7.38
CA LYS A 62 19.72 7.96 -7.08
C LYS A 62 19.16 6.93 -6.10
N LEU A 63 17.98 7.13 -5.55
CA LEU A 63 17.37 6.16 -4.63
C LEU A 63 17.17 4.81 -5.31
N THR A 64 17.58 3.79 -4.61
CA THR A 64 17.45 2.39 -5.01
C THR A 64 16.31 1.71 -4.23
N PRO A 65 15.83 0.54 -4.68
CA PRO A 65 14.91 -0.28 -3.88
C PRO A 65 15.37 -0.50 -2.44
N THR A 66 16.66 -0.78 -2.25
CA THR A 66 17.24 -1.02 -0.92
C THR A 66 17.16 0.22 -0.01
N ASP A 67 17.30 1.43 -0.58
CA ASP A 67 17.21 2.66 0.19
C ASP A 67 15.78 2.91 0.70
N VAL A 68 14.77 2.68 -0.14
CA VAL A 68 13.37 2.97 0.20
C VAL A 68 12.67 1.86 0.98
N GLU A 69 13.25 0.65 1.00
CA GLU A 69 12.68 -0.51 1.69
C GLU A 69 12.36 -0.27 3.16
N PRO A 70 13.26 0.29 4.01
CA PRO A 70 12.96 0.55 5.42
C PRO A 70 11.80 1.53 5.63
N LEU A 71 11.65 2.51 4.73
CA LEU A 71 10.55 3.46 4.75
C LEU A 71 9.22 2.74 4.50
N TYR A 72 9.15 1.91 3.44
CA TYR A 72 7.94 1.16 3.10
C TYR A 72 7.56 0.17 4.20
N LYS A 73 8.55 -0.53 4.76
CA LYS A 73 8.32 -1.46 5.86
C LYS A 73 7.70 -0.74 7.06
N LYS A 74 8.37 0.29 7.56
CA LYS A 74 7.95 1.04 8.75
C LYS A 74 6.62 1.76 8.56
N LYS A 75 6.40 2.37 7.38
CA LYS A 75 5.25 3.25 7.14
C LYS A 75 3.98 2.50 6.78
N TYR A 76 4.10 1.33 6.16
CA TYR A 76 2.96 0.61 5.62
C TYR A 76 2.85 -0.82 6.17
N TRP A 77 3.88 -1.65 6.01
CA TRP A 77 3.85 -3.06 6.41
C TRP A 77 3.66 -3.25 7.92
N ASP A 78 4.47 -2.58 8.71
CA ASP A 78 4.41 -2.67 10.17
C ASP A 78 3.12 -2.04 10.73
N VAL A 79 2.64 -0.96 10.11
CA VAL A 79 1.41 -0.28 10.54
C VAL A 79 0.17 -1.15 10.37
N VAL A 80 0.11 -1.93 9.28
CA VAL A 80 -0.99 -2.88 9.06
C VAL A 80 -0.73 -4.24 9.71
N ARG A 81 0.37 -4.37 10.47
CA ARG A 81 0.78 -5.61 11.17
C ARG A 81 0.81 -6.82 10.23
N ALA A 82 1.34 -6.63 9.02
CA ALA A 82 1.28 -7.62 7.97
C ALA A 82 1.97 -8.96 8.34
N ASP A 83 3.02 -8.93 9.16
CA ASP A 83 3.67 -10.15 9.66
C ASP A 83 2.76 -11.07 10.51
N GLU A 84 1.62 -10.56 10.98
CA GLU A 84 0.63 -11.32 11.77
C GLU A 84 -0.53 -11.84 10.90
N LEU A 85 -0.57 -11.45 9.62
CA LEU A 85 -1.61 -11.84 8.68
C LEU A 85 -1.24 -13.15 7.95
N PRO A 86 -2.24 -13.94 7.52
CA PRO A 86 -1.99 -15.06 6.64
C PRO A 86 -1.35 -14.62 5.32
N SER A 87 -0.56 -15.51 4.75
CA SER A 87 0.06 -15.33 3.44
C SER A 87 -0.98 -14.92 2.40
N GLY A 88 -0.66 -13.95 1.56
CA GLY A 88 -1.56 -13.36 0.58
C GLY A 88 -2.45 -12.26 1.14
N ILE A 89 -3.02 -12.41 2.35
CA ILE A 89 -3.75 -11.33 3.02
C ILE A 89 -2.82 -10.19 3.40
N ASP A 90 -1.62 -10.52 3.90
CA ASP A 90 -0.55 -9.57 4.20
C ASP A 90 -0.23 -8.68 2.99
N TYR A 91 -0.03 -9.29 1.82
CA TYR A 91 0.25 -8.56 0.58
C TYR A 91 -0.94 -7.68 0.13
N LEU A 92 -2.18 -8.20 0.18
CA LEU A 92 -3.38 -7.45 -0.16
C LEU A 92 -3.53 -6.17 0.66
N VAL A 93 -3.37 -6.32 1.98
CA VAL A 93 -3.53 -5.21 2.94
C VAL A 93 -2.40 -4.21 2.81
N PHE A 94 -1.17 -4.68 2.60
CA PHE A 94 -0.01 -3.84 2.34
C PHE A 94 -0.17 -3.04 1.05
N ASP A 95 -0.53 -3.66 -0.07
CA ASP A 95 -0.70 -2.99 -1.36
C ASP A 95 -1.73 -1.85 -1.27
N LEU A 96 -2.88 -2.10 -0.65
CA LEU A 96 -3.86 -1.03 -0.44
C LEU A 96 -3.37 0.02 0.56
N GLY A 97 -2.62 -0.39 1.58
CA GLY A 97 -2.00 0.53 2.54
C GLY A 97 -1.07 1.54 1.86
N VAL A 98 -0.30 1.11 0.89
CA VAL A 98 0.57 1.99 0.08
C VAL A 98 -0.28 2.94 -0.79
N ASN A 99 -1.34 2.45 -1.43
CA ASN A 99 -2.12 3.22 -2.41
C ASN A 99 -3.16 4.16 -1.80
N ALA A 100 -3.77 3.78 -0.68
CA ALA A 100 -4.90 4.52 -0.09
C ALA A 100 -4.73 4.82 1.41
N GLY A 101 -3.54 4.52 1.93
CA GLY A 101 -3.19 4.69 3.33
C GLY A 101 -3.55 3.48 4.21
N PRO A 102 -2.73 3.19 5.24
CA PRO A 102 -2.91 2.04 6.13
C PRO A 102 -4.29 2.01 6.82
N GLY A 103 -4.76 3.16 7.32
CA GLY A 103 -6.07 3.23 7.99
C GLY A 103 -7.24 2.83 7.08
N ARG A 104 -7.21 3.18 5.80
CA ARG A 104 -8.21 2.75 4.82
C ARG A 104 -8.12 1.24 4.58
N SER A 105 -6.91 0.74 4.42
CA SER A 105 -6.67 -0.68 4.21
C SER A 105 -7.19 -1.53 5.37
N ILE A 106 -6.91 -1.11 6.62
CA ILE A 106 -7.40 -1.79 7.82
C ILE A 106 -8.95 -1.77 7.86
N LYS A 107 -9.60 -0.64 7.56
CA LYS A 107 -11.06 -0.55 7.53
C LYS A 107 -11.70 -1.51 6.52
N LEU A 108 -11.09 -1.64 5.33
CA LEU A 108 -11.59 -2.57 4.32
C LEU A 108 -11.38 -4.03 4.72
N LEU A 109 -10.28 -4.35 5.42
CA LEU A 109 -10.05 -5.67 6.00
C LEU A 109 -11.10 -5.98 7.08
N GLN A 110 -11.33 -5.05 7.99
CA GLN A 110 -12.33 -5.18 9.05
C GLN A 110 -13.74 -5.43 8.48
N ALA A 111 -14.12 -4.67 7.46
CA ALA A 111 -15.39 -4.88 6.77
C ALA A 111 -15.47 -6.26 6.09
N ALA A 112 -14.36 -6.76 5.54
CA ALA A 112 -14.30 -8.07 4.88
C ALA A 112 -14.51 -9.23 5.87
N VAL A 113 -14.03 -9.08 7.12
CA VAL A 113 -14.19 -10.10 8.18
C VAL A 113 -15.37 -9.83 9.11
N GLY A 114 -16.18 -8.78 8.85
CA GLY A 114 -17.42 -8.51 9.57
C GLY A 114 -17.25 -7.95 10.98
N VAL A 115 -16.14 -7.25 11.25
CA VAL A 115 -15.94 -6.53 12.52
C VAL A 115 -16.07 -5.00 12.31
N PRO A 116 -16.26 -4.19 13.38
CA PRO A 116 -16.33 -2.74 13.26
C PRO A 116 -15.13 -2.16 12.53
N ALA A 117 -15.40 -1.35 11.49
CA ALA A 117 -14.37 -0.77 10.62
C ALA A 117 -13.85 0.57 11.19
N ASP A 118 -13.23 0.54 12.36
CA ASP A 118 -12.67 1.70 13.05
C ASP A 118 -11.27 2.12 12.54
N GLY A 119 -10.58 1.23 11.83
CA GLY A 119 -9.22 1.44 11.33
C GLY A 119 -8.13 1.14 12.37
N GLY A 120 -8.50 0.65 13.54
CA GLY A 120 -7.58 0.18 14.56
C GLY A 120 -7.26 -1.31 14.40
N PHE A 121 -5.99 -1.67 14.34
CA PHE A 121 -5.58 -3.06 14.17
C PHE A 121 -5.39 -3.74 15.54
N GLY A 122 -6.50 -4.19 16.14
CA GLY A 122 -6.53 -4.81 17.46
C GLY A 122 -6.75 -6.32 17.45
N PRO A 123 -6.81 -6.96 18.66
CA PRO A 123 -7.02 -8.41 18.80
C PRO A 123 -8.29 -8.91 18.11
N MET A 124 -9.37 -8.13 18.11
CA MET A 124 -10.64 -8.49 17.45
C MET A 124 -10.44 -8.68 15.96
N THR A 125 -9.74 -7.74 15.30
CA THR A 125 -9.45 -7.82 13.86
C THR A 125 -8.59 -9.03 13.54
N ILE A 126 -7.50 -9.25 14.29
CA ILE A 126 -6.61 -10.40 14.07
C ILE A 126 -7.36 -11.72 14.25
N THR A 127 -8.11 -11.85 15.35
CA THR A 127 -8.88 -13.10 15.62
C THR A 127 -9.86 -13.39 14.48
N ALA A 128 -10.57 -12.38 13.98
CA ALA A 128 -11.51 -12.54 12.89
C ALA A 128 -10.82 -12.93 11.56
N VAL A 129 -9.66 -12.30 11.27
CA VAL A 129 -8.86 -12.64 10.09
C VAL A 129 -8.36 -14.08 10.14
N LEU A 130 -7.82 -14.51 11.28
CA LEU A 130 -7.30 -15.88 11.44
C LEU A 130 -8.38 -16.96 11.44
N ALA A 131 -9.62 -16.59 11.75
CA ALA A 131 -10.77 -17.50 11.70
C ALA A 131 -11.43 -17.57 10.32
N ALA A 132 -11.15 -16.63 9.42
CA ALA A 132 -11.73 -16.57 8.10
C ALA A 132 -11.07 -17.55 7.12
N ASP A 133 -11.83 -18.07 6.16
CA ASP A 133 -11.26 -18.76 5.01
C ASP A 133 -10.45 -17.76 4.17
N PRO A 134 -9.16 -18.00 3.91
CA PRO A 134 -8.29 -17.03 3.26
C PRO A 134 -8.70 -16.76 1.80
N VAL A 135 -9.25 -17.74 1.09
CA VAL A 135 -9.72 -17.55 -0.31
C VAL A 135 -10.94 -16.62 -0.33
N GLU A 136 -11.92 -16.88 0.54
CA GLU A 136 -13.09 -16.02 0.67
C GLU A 136 -12.72 -14.61 1.14
N LEU A 137 -11.73 -14.49 2.04
CA LEU A 137 -11.28 -13.20 2.54
C LEU A 137 -10.60 -12.38 1.43
N ILE A 138 -9.74 -13.00 0.60
CA ILE A 138 -9.16 -12.35 -0.59
C ILE A 138 -10.27 -11.83 -1.52
N GLU A 139 -11.31 -12.63 -1.75
CA GLU A 139 -12.43 -12.25 -2.59
C GLU A 139 -13.16 -11.03 -2.02
N LYS A 140 -13.61 -11.11 -0.76
CA LYS A 140 -14.35 -10.03 -0.08
C LYS A 140 -13.53 -8.74 0.03
N PHE A 141 -12.25 -8.83 0.38
CA PHE A 141 -11.38 -7.66 0.44
C PHE A 141 -11.23 -7.01 -0.95
N SER A 142 -11.04 -7.82 -2.00
CA SER A 142 -10.91 -7.32 -3.36
C SER A 142 -12.18 -6.63 -3.85
N GLN A 143 -13.37 -7.17 -3.53
CA GLN A 143 -14.65 -6.54 -3.81
C GLN A 143 -14.82 -5.22 -3.06
N ASN A 144 -14.45 -5.16 -1.78
CA ASN A 144 -14.47 -3.93 -0.99
C ASN A 144 -13.52 -2.87 -1.56
N LYS A 145 -12.32 -3.29 -2.02
CA LYS A 145 -11.35 -2.41 -2.68
C LYS A 145 -11.87 -1.87 -4.01
N GLU A 146 -12.49 -2.70 -4.81
CA GLU A 146 -13.14 -2.28 -6.06
C GLU A 146 -14.26 -1.27 -5.79
N HIS A 147 -15.14 -1.57 -4.83
CA HIS A 147 -16.23 -0.67 -4.44
C HIS A 147 -15.69 0.69 -3.97
N PHE A 148 -14.65 0.68 -3.15
CA PHE A 148 -13.97 1.89 -2.71
C PHE A 148 -13.46 2.73 -3.89
N TYR A 149 -12.75 2.14 -4.86
CA TYR A 149 -12.25 2.87 -6.01
C TYR A 149 -13.38 3.42 -6.90
N ARG A 150 -14.46 2.65 -7.09
CA ARG A 150 -15.63 3.11 -7.86
C ARG A 150 -16.33 4.32 -7.25
N GLY A 151 -16.18 4.54 -5.95
CA GLY A 151 -16.72 5.70 -5.22
C GLY A 151 -15.85 6.95 -5.27
N LEU A 152 -14.65 6.90 -5.88
CA LEU A 152 -13.77 8.06 -5.99
C LEU A 152 -14.16 8.95 -7.18
N ASP A 153 -14.05 10.27 -7.00
CA ASP A 153 -14.38 11.26 -8.04
C ASP A 153 -13.59 11.05 -9.34
N ASP A 154 -12.33 10.66 -9.21
CA ASP A 154 -11.41 10.43 -10.33
C ASP A 154 -11.57 9.06 -11.00
N PHE A 155 -12.57 8.26 -10.59
CA PHE A 155 -12.78 6.92 -11.16
C PHE A 155 -12.99 6.94 -12.67
N LYS A 156 -13.66 7.96 -13.20
CA LYS A 156 -13.87 8.11 -14.65
C LYS A 156 -12.55 8.19 -15.43
N THR A 157 -11.51 8.76 -14.82
CA THR A 157 -10.20 8.97 -15.46
C THR A 157 -9.27 7.77 -15.25
N TYR A 158 -9.20 7.25 -14.00
CA TYR A 158 -8.18 6.26 -13.62
C TYR A 158 -8.76 4.88 -13.31
N GLY A 159 -10.08 4.71 -13.31
CA GLY A 159 -10.77 3.52 -12.85
C GLY A 159 -10.33 2.23 -13.54
N THR A 160 -10.08 2.26 -14.87
CA THR A 160 -9.59 1.08 -15.60
C THR A 160 -8.25 0.59 -15.04
N GLY A 161 -7.30 1.50 -14.79
CA GLY A 161 -6.01 1.16 -14.21
C GLY A 161 -6.15 0.61 -12.79
N TRP A 162 -7.01 1.23 -11.98
CA TRP A 162 -7.27 0.78 -10.61
C TRP A 162 -7.90 -0.61 -10.56
N LEU A 163 -8.88 -0.90 -11.42
CA LEU A 163 -9.51 -2.22 -11.49
C LEU A 163 -8.54 -3.29 -12.00
N ASN A 164 -7.70 -2.98 -12.98
CA ASN A 164 -6.65 -3.89 -13.43
C ASN A 164 -5.67 -4.22 -12.28
N ARG A 165 -5.30 -3.23 -11.45
CA ARG A 165 -4.47 -3.45 -10.26
C ARG A 165 -5.20 -4.33 -9.25
N VAL A 166 -6.49 -4.09 -8.97
CA VAL A 166 -7.27 -4.95 -8.07
C VAL A 166 -7.21 -6.41 -8.52
N ALA A 167 -7.47 -6.66 -9.81
CA ALA A 167 -7.44 -8.01 -10.37
C ALA A 167 -6.04 -8.65 -10.27
N ALA A 168 -4.98 -7.93 -10.64
CA ALA A 168 -3.61 -8.42 -10.58
C ALA A 168 -3.15 -8.75 -9.16
N VAL A 169 -3.45 -7.87 -8.20
CA VAL A 169 -3.12 -8.05 -6.78
C VAL A 169 -3.89 -9.22 -6.19
N LYS A 170 -5.18 -9.39 -6.53
CA LYS A 170 -5.99 -10.56 -6.14
C LYS A 170 -5.38 -11.87 -6.61
N VAL A 171 -5.05 -11.97 -7.91
CA VAL A 171 -4.41 -13.18 -8.48
C VAL A 171 -3.10 -13.49 -7.77
N LYS A 172 -2.27 -12.46 -7.53
CA LYS A 172 -1.00 -12.65 -6.83
C LYS A 172 -1.19 -13.10 -5.39
N ALA A 173 -2.09 -12.46 -4.65
CA ALA A 173 -2.41 -12.84 -3.27
C ALA A 173 -2.91 -14.29 -3.17
N THR A 174 -3.79 -14.70 -4.08
CA THR A 174 -4.26 -16.09 -4.14
C THR A 174 -3.10 -17.07 -4.39
N SER A 175 -2.13 -16.72 -5.24
CA SER A 175 -0.94 -17.56 -5.49
C SER A 175 0.00 -17.66 -4.29
N MET A 176 -0.13 -16.79 -3.28
CA MET A 176 0.65 -16.82 -2.05
C MET A 176 0.05 -17.72 -0.96
N LEU A 177 -1.17 -18.23 -1.17
CA LEU A 177 -1.81 -19.16 -0.22
C LEU A 177 -1.23 -20.58 -0.26
N ALA A 178 -0.45 -20.89 -1.27
CA ALA A 178 0.09 -22.25 -1.52
C ALA A 178 1.31 -22.56 -0.66
#